data_80249265227879d7c8e410424edbdc2c
#
_entry.id   80249265227879d7c8e410424edbdc2c
#
_cell.length_a   1.000
_cell.length_b   1.000
_cell.length_c   1.000
_cell.angle_alpha   90.00
_cell.angle_beta   90.00
_cell.angle_gamma   90.00
#
_symmetry.space_group_name_H-M   'P 1'
#
loop_
_entity.id
_entity.type
_entity.pdbx_description
1 polymer ?
#
loop_
_entity_poly.entity_id
_entity_poly.type
_entity_poly.pdbx_seq_one_letter_code
_entity_poly.pdbx_strand_id
1 'polypeptide(L)'
;MQRIPEPELMDEAEQALAYAKADFSEPNQRFVDAFVEAFPELREGAVLDLGCGPGDIVFRLAQRCPGLTVHGLDGARAMLAHGERRLAAEPALQGRVRFVEGVLPGARLPRTRYDAITSNSLLHHLHDPLGLWRAVRSAAAPGAAVLV
;
A
#
# COMPACT_ATOMS: atom_id res chain seq x y z
N MET A 1 -19.52 -19.90 -12.23
CA MET A 1 -18.06 -20.12 -12.12
C MET A 1 -17.66 -19.72 -10.72
N GLN A 2 -17.11 -20.66 -9.94
CA GLN A 2 -16.73 -20.37 -8.55
C GLN A 2 -15.36 -19.71 -8.58
N ARG A 3 -15.23 -18.51 -7.95
CA ARG A 3 -13.95 -17.81 -7.82
C ARG A 3 -13.06 -18.61 -6.86
N ILE A 4 -11.86 -18.95 -7.29
CA ILE A 4 -10.83 -19.53 -6.42
C ILE A 4 -9.84 -18.39 -6.16
N PRO A 5 -9.83 -17.77 -4.96
CA PRO A 5 -8.87 -16.73 -4.64
C PRO A 5 -7.46 -17.35 -4.52
N GLU A 6 -6.46 -16.55 -4.85
CA GLU A 6 -5.08 -16.86 -4.49
C GLU A 6 -4.89 -16.79 -2.96
N PRO A 7 -3.81 -17.38 -2.39
CA PRO A 7 -3.56 -17.26 -0.96
C PRO A 7 -3.62 -15.82 -0.48
N GLU A 8 -4.39 -15.55 0.56
CA GLU A 8 -4.66 -14.20 1.06
C GLU A 8 -3.41 -13.55 1.65
N LEU A 9 -2.50 -14.35 2.23
CA LEU A 9 -1.27 -13.88 2.84
C LEU A 9 -0.05 -14.57 2.21
N MET A 10 0.92 -13.77 1.74
CA MET A 10 2.24 -14.24 1.30
C MET A 10 3.24 -14.15 2.46
N ASP A 11 2.98 -14.89 3.55
CA ASP A 11 3.76 -14.80 4.77
C ASP A 11 4.88 -15.86 4.87
N GLU A 12 5.01 -16.74 3.87
CA GLU A 12 6.16 -17.63 3.75
C GLU A 12 7.38 -16.84 3.27
N ALA A 13 8.51 -16.98 3.97
CA ALA A 13 9.73 -16.23 3.69
C ALA A 13 10.24 -16.42 2.25
N GLU A 14 10.09 -17.61 1.67
CA GLU A 14 10.49 -17.90 0.29
C GLU A 14 9.58 -17.18 -0.72
N GLN A 15 8.27 -17.15 -0.48
CA GLN A 15 7.31 -16.45 -1.33
C GLN A 15 7.52 -14.94 -1.27
N ALA A 16 7.71 -14.40 -0.06
CA ALA A 16 8.01 -12.98 0.13
C ALA A 16 9.31 -12.56 -0.55
N LEU A 17 10.35 -13.41 -0.47
CA LEU A 17 11.62 -13.16 -1.14
C LEU A 17 11.49 -13.22 -2.67
N ALA A 18 10.77 -14.20 -3.19
CA ALA A 18 10.53 -14.33 -4.63
C ALA A 18 9.76 -13.13 -5.17
N TYR A 19 8.72 -12.70 -4.46
CA TYR A 19 7.94 -11.51 -4.81
C TYR A 19 8.76 -10.24 -4.76
N ALA A 20 9.55 -10.04 -3.69
CA ALA A 20 10.41 -8.86 -3.56
C ALA A 20 11.53 -8.78 -4.62
N LYS A 21 11.94 -9.92 -5.18
CA LYS A 21 12.93 -10.02 -6.28
C LYS A 21 12.29 -9.92 -7.67
N ALA A 22 10.99 -10.13 -7.80
CA ALA A 22 10.30 -10.01 -9.07
C ALA A 22 10.33 -8.54 -9.54
N ASP A 23 10.53 -8.34 -10.83
CA ASP A 23 10.57 -7.00 -11.40
C ASP A 23 9.16 -6.50 -11.73
N PHE A 24 8.57 -5.81 -10.77
CA PHE A 24 7.32 -5.07 -10.92
C PHE A 24 7.53 -3.56 -11.15
N SER A 25 8.75 -3.14 -11.46
CA SER A 25 9.11 -1.71 -11.50
C SER A 25 8.28 -0.93 -12.52
N GLU A 26 8.08 -1.47 -13.72
CA GLU A 26 7.30 -0.78 -14.76
C GLU A 26 5.81 -0.67 -14.41
N PRO A 27 5.07 -1.73 -14.05
CA PRO A 27 3.66 -1.60 -13.66
C PRO A 27 3.47 -0.75 -12.41
N ASN A 28 4.33 -0.84 -11.41
CA ASN A 28 4.25 -0.02 -10.22
C ASN A 28 4.55 1.45 -10.52
N GLN A 29 5.49 1.75 -11.41
CA GLN A 29 5.73 3.11 -11.86
C GLN A 29 4.51 3.69 -12.59
N ARG A 30 3.91 2.92 -13.50
CA ARG A 30 2.68 3.35 -14.19
C ARG A 30 1.53 3.64 -13.22
N PHE A 31 1.39 2.83 -12.16
CA PHE A 31 0.38 3.06 -11.14
C PHE A 31 0.61 4.39 -10.40
N VAL A 32 1.85 4.68 -10.02
CA VAL A 32 2.22 5.94 -9.37
C VAL A 32 2.04 7.13 -10.31
N ASP A 33 2.42 7.01 -11.56
CA ASP A 33 2.22 8.06 -12.57
C ASP A 33 0.73 8.34 -12.77
N ALA A 34 -0.10 7.30 -12.86
CA ALA A 34 -1.55 7.43 -12.96
C ALA A 34 -2.15 8.12 -11.72
N PHE A 35 -1.65 7.82 -10.52
CA PHE A 35 -2.06 8.50 -9.30
C PHE A 35 -1.75 9.99 -9.34
N VAL A 36 -0.53 10.36 -9.70
CA VAL A 36 -0.10 11.77 -9.77
C VAL A 36 -0.86 12.53 -10.85
N GLU A 37 -1.13 11.88 -11.98
CA GLU A 37 -1.89 12.49 -13.10
C GLU A 37 -3.36 12.67 -12.75
N ALA A 38 -3.98 11.69 -12.05
CA ALA A 38 -5.38 11.76 -11.66
C ALA A 38 -5.63 12.77 -10.52
N PHE A 39 -4.64 12.99 -9.66
CA PHE A 39 -4.77 13.83 -8.46
C PHE A 39 -3.66 14.91 -8.36
N PRO A 40 -3.54 15.80 -9.35
CA PRO A 40 -2.43 16.77 -9.44
C PRO A 40 -2.43 17.79 -8.29
N GLU A 41 -3.57 18.00 -7.64
CA GLU A 41 -3.70 18.93 -6.51
C GLU A 41 -3.29 18.33 -5.16
N LEU A 42 -3.14 17.00 -5.08
CA LEU A 42 -2.73 16.31 -3.86
C LEU A 42 -1.20 16.39 -3.70
N ARG A 43 -0.71 17.52 -3.21
CA ARG A 43 0.73 17.79 -3.05
C ARG A 43 1.25 17.53 -1.65
N GLU A 44 0.37 17.53 -0.65
CA GLU A 44 0.66 17.26 0.76
C GLU A 44 -0.49 16.48 1.40
N GLY A 45 -0.22 15.81 2.51
CA GLY A 45 -1.22 15.02 3.22
C GLY A 45 -0.76 13.59 3.50
N ALA A 46 -1.69 12.75 3.90
CA ALA A 46 -1.43 11.35 4.24
C ALA A 46 -2.07 10.40 3.24
N VAL A 47 -1.29 9.46 2.76
CA VAL A 47 -1.71 8.37 1.86
C VAL A 47 -1.65 7.04 2.61
N LEU A 48 -2.64 6.19 2.40
CA LEU A 48 -2.67 4.80 2.86
C LEU A 48 -2.63 3.86 1.65
N ASP A 49 -1.61 3.02 1.57
CA ASP A 49 -1.51 1.95 0.57
C ASP A 49 -1.94 0.62 1.18
N LEU A 50 -3.05 0.06 0.68
CA LEU A 50 -3.66 -1.17 1.18
C LEU A 50 -3.13 -2.37 0.39
N GLY A 51 -2.54 -3.34 1.10
CA GLY A 51 -1.84 -4.47 0.50
C GLY A 51 -0.52 -4.05 -0.10
N CYS A 52 0.27 -3.29 0.66
CA CYS A 52 1.49 -2.67 0.17
C CYS A 52 2.62 -3.65 -0.17
N GLY A 53 2.54 -4.90 0.29
CA GLY A 53 3.60 -5.89 0.13
C GLY A 53 4.94 -5.39 0.68
N PRO A 54 6.04 -5.51 -0.09
CA PRO A 54 7.35 -4.99 0.31
C PRO A 54 7.49 -3.46 0.15
N GLY A 55 6.42 -2.76 -0.24
CA GLY A 55 6.32 -1.31 -0.21
C GLY A 55 6.83 -0.56 -1.45
N ASP A 56 6.97 -1.19 -2.61
CA ASP A 56 7.52 -0.50 -3.78
C ASP A 56 6.70 0.74 -4.18
N ILE A 57 5.36 0.64 -4.19
CA ILE A 57 4.47 1.79 -4.45
C ILE A 57 4.61 2.84 -3.34
N VAL A 58 4.69 2.42 -2.08
CA VAL A 58 4.88 3.32 -0.92
C VAL A 58 6.14 4.19 -1.11
N PHE A 59 7.26 3.56 -1.47
CA PHE A 59 8.51 4.27 -1.72
C PHE A 59 8.42 5.21 -2.91
N ARG A 60 7.86 4.74 -4.04
CA ARG A 60 7.71 5.57 -5.25
C ARG A 60 6.83 6.79 -5.00
N LEU A 61 5.71 6.64 -4.30
CA LEU A 61 4.85 7.77 -3.92
C LEU A 61 5.57 8.77 -3.02
N ALA A 62 6.27 8.28 -1.98
CA ALA A 62 7.00 9.14 -1.06
C ALA A 62 8.17 9.89 -1.73
N GLN A 63 8.85 9.25 -2.70
CA GLN A 63 9.91 9.87 -3.48
C GLN A 63 9.37 10.87 -4.50
N ARG A 64 8.28 10.52 -5.20
CA ARG A 64 7.67 11.35 -6.24
C ARG A 64 6.95 12.58 -5.69
N CYS A 65 6.40 12.47 -4.47
CA CYS A 65 5.59 13.50 -3.82
C CYS A 65 6.16 13.82 -2.43
N PRO A 66 7.13 14.73 -2.32
CA PRO A 66 7.84 15.02 -1.05
C PRO A 66 6.95 15.53 0.08
N GLY A 67 5.79 16.11 -0.22
CA GLY A 67 4.82 16.57 0.77
C GLY A 67 3.91 15.49 1.34
N LEU A 68 3.94 14.27 0.78
CA LEU A 68 3.10 13.18 1.26
C LEU A 68 3.78 12.38 2.37
N THR A 69 2.99 12.01 3.38
CA THR A 69 3.28 10.94 4.33
C THR A 69 2.58 9.69 3.84
N VAL A 70 3.30 8.58 3.70
CA VAL A 70 2.75 7.35 3.11
C VAL A 70 2.83 6.22 4.13
N HIS A 71 1.69 5.63 4.45
CA HIS A 71 1.60 4.43 5.28
C HIS A 71 1.23 3.24 4.40
N GLY A 72 2.04 2.18 4.48
CA GLY A 72 1.74 0.91 3.81
C GLY A 72 1.18 -0.10 4.81
N LEU A 73 0.01 -0.65 4.52
CA LEU A 73 -0.62 -1.73 5.29
C LEU A 73 -0.52 -3.04 4.56
N ASP A 74 -0.05 -4.08 5.23
CA ASP A 74 -0.08 -5.44 4.72
C ASP A 74 -0.29 -6.44 5.87
N GLY A 75 -0.91 -7.58 5.56
CA GLY A 75 -1.09 -8.68 6.53
C GLY A 75 0.12 -9.60 6.63
N ALA A 76 1.01 -9.59 5.64
CA ALA A 76 2.17 -10.47 5.56
C ALA A 76 3.40 -9.84 6.22
N ARG A 77 3.72 -10.27 7.43
CA ARG A 77 4.89 -9.78 8.18
C ARG A 77 6.20 -9.93 7.41
N ALA A 78 6.35 -11.04 6.67
CA ALA A 78 7.53 -11.29 5.85
C ALA A 78 7.72 -10.22 4.75
N MET A 79 6.62 -9.77 4.11
CA MET A 79 6.63 -8.69 3.13
C MET A 79 7.06 -7.37 3.76
N LEU A 80 6.44 -7.00 4.87
CA LEU A 80 6.74 -5.75 5.57
C LEU A 80 8.19 -5.67 6.02
N ALA A 81 8.79 -6.79 6.44
CA ALA A 81 10.20 -6.86 6.82
C ALA A 81 11.15 -6.46 5.68
N HIS A 82 10.80 -6.71 4.42
CA HIS A 82 11.57 -6.22 3.27
C HIS A 82 11.47 -4.70 3.14
N GLY A 83 10.27 -4.15 3.27
CA GLY A 83 10.03 -2.70 3.25
C GLY A 83 10.76 -1.97 4.38
N GLU A 84 10.68 -2.50 5.60
CA GLU A 84 11.36 -1.93 6.77
C GLU A 84 12.90 -1.90 6.61
N ARG A 85 13.48 -2.97 6.06
CA ARG A 85 14.93 -2.99 5.76
C ARG A 85 15.32 -1.94 4.73
N ARG A 86 14.52 -1.80 3.66
CA ARG A 86 14.73 -0.74 2.66
C ARG A 86 14.62 0.65 3.28
N LEU A 87 13.58 0.88 4.09
CA LEU A 87 13.38 2.17 4.77
C LEU A 87 14.54 2.53 5.69
N ALA A 88 15.13 1.56 6.39
CA ALA A 88 16.30 1.78 7.23
C ALA A 88 17.51 2.28 6.42
N ALA A 89 17.62 1.92 5.14
CA ALA A 89 18.67 2.36 4.23
C ALA A 89 18.35 3.68 3.51
N GLU A 90 17.15 4.26 3.69
CA GLU A 90 16.71 5.50 3.03
C GLU A 90 16.36 6.61 4.04
N PRO A 91 17.35 7.28 4.66
CA PRO A 91 17.13 8.27 5.72
C PRO A 91 16.18 9.41 5.32
N ALA A 92 16.17 9.80 4.05
CA ALA A 92 15.30 10.86 3.52
C ALA A 92 13.80 10.54 3.61
N LEU A 93 13.44 9.27 3.73
CA LEU A 93 12.05 8.80 3.82
C LEU A 93 11.64 8.45 5.25
N GLN A 94 12.59 8.33 6.16
CA GLN A 94 12.29 8.10 7.58
C GLN A 94 11.48 9.28 8.12
N GLY A 95 10.41 8.97 8.87
CA GLY A 95 9.45 9.97 9.36
C GLY A 95 8.30 10.29 8.39
N ARG A 96 8.42 9.98 7.10
CA ARG A 96 7.33 10.12 6.12
C ARG A 96 6.74 8.79 5.64
N VAL A 97 7.50 7.72 5.76
CA VAL A 97 7.07 6.35 5.40
C VAL A 97 6.91 5.53 6.67
N ARG A 98 5.83 4.76 6.75
CA ARG A 98 5.58 3.82 7.84
C ARG A 98 4.89 2.57 7.33
N PHE A 99 5.39 1.41 7.75
CA PHE A 99 4.75 0.13 7.51
C PHE A 99 3.91 -0.29 8.72
N VAL A 100 2.77 -0.90 8.44
CA VAL A 100 1.76 -1.32 9.43
C VAL A 100 1.33 -2.74 9.12
N GLU A 101 1.41 -3.61 10.11
CA GLU A 101 0.88 -4.96 10.00
C GLU A 101 -0.61 -4.98 10.35
N GLY A 102 -1.42 -5.58 9.49
CA GLY A 102 -2.83 -5.72 9.74
C GLY A 102 -3.58 -6.36 8.59
N VAL A 103 -4.68 -7.01 8.91
CA VAL A 103 -5.57 -7.70 7.97
C VAL A 103 -6.88 -6.91 7.81
N LEU A 104 -7.39 -6.86 6.58
CA LEU A 104 -8.64 -6.20 6.27
C LEU A 104 -9.85 -7.16 6.42
N PRO A 105 -11.00 -6.63 6.84
CA PRO A 105 -11.24 -5.32 7.44
C PRO A 105 -10.83 -5.30 8.92
N GLY A 106 -10.60 -4.11 9.48
CA GLY A 106 -10.43 -3.94 10.93
C GLY A 106 -9.00 -3.75 11.42
N ALA A 107 -8.03 -3.60 10.51
CA ALA A 107 -6.66 -3.24 10.87
C ALA A 107 -6.61 -1.91 11.66
N ARG A 108 -5.75 -1.86 12.68
CA ARG A 108 -5.48 -0.61 13.41
C ARG A 108 -4.52 0.25 12.61
N LEU A 109 -4.97 1.44 12.25
CA LEU A 109 -4.20 2.40 11.46
C LEU A 109 -3.59 3.48 12.35
N PRO A 110 -2.40 4.01 11.99
CA PRO A 110 -1.76 5.11 12.72
C PRO A 110 -2.55 6.43 12.68
N ARG A 111 -3.43 6.57 11.70
CA ARG A 111 -4.31 7.74 11.52
C ARG A 111 -5.75 7.30 11.37
N THR A 112 -6.66 8.15 11.80
CA THR A 112 -8.11 7.92 11.67
C THR A 112 -8.62 8.25 10.27
N ARG A 113 -7.93 9.15 9.55
CA ARG A 113 -8.29 9.62 8.22
C ARG A 113 -7.06 9.83 7.34
N TYR A 114 -7.24 9.53 6.05
CA TYR A 114 -6.23 9.71 5.01
C TYR A 114 -6.79 10.55 3.86
N ASP A 115 -5.95 11.39 3.28
CA ASP A 115 -6.28 12.27 2.15
C ASP A 115 -6.29 11.50 0.83
N ALA A 116 -5.59 10.37 0.77
CA ALA A 116 -5.69 9.42 -0.33
C ALA A 116 -5.56 7.98 0.15
N ILE A 117 -6.14 7.07 -0.62
CA ILE A 117 -6.00 5.62 -0.44
C ILE A 117 -5.66 5.00 -1.79
N THR A 118 -4.62 4.19 -1.78
CA THR A 118 -4.20 3.38 -2.92
C THR A 118 -4.31 1.89 -2.60
N SER A 119 -4.53 1.08 -3.62
CA SER A 119 -4.43 -0.37 -3.51
C SER A 119 -4.12 -0.94 -4.89
N ASN A 120 -2.99 -1.61 -5.04
CA ASN A 120 -2.60 -2.25 -6.27
C ASN A 120 -2.46 -3.75 -6.07
N SER A 121 -3.13 -4.55 -6.91
CA SER A 121 -3.03 -6.01 -6.92
C SER A 121 -3.44 -6.73 -5.62
N LEU A 122 -4.26 -6.10 -4.76
CA LEU A 122 -4.76 -6.72 -3.52
C LEU A 122 -6.10 -7.43 -3.71
N LEU A 123 -6.99 -6.86 -4.54
CA LEU A 123 -8.40 -7.26 -4.58
C LEU A 123 -8.61 -8.74 -4.91
N HIS A 124 -7.72 -9.32 -5.73
CA HIS A 124 -7.82 -10.73 -6.14
C HIS A 124 -7.40 -11.72 -5.04
N HIS A 125 -6.67 -11.27 -4.03
CA HIS A 125 -6.32 -12.08 -2.87
C HIS A 125 -7.43 -12.13 -1.82
N LEU A 126 -8.32 -11.13 -1.76
CA LEU A 126 -9.34 -11.05 -0.72
C LEU A 126 -10.47 -12.05 -0.96
N HIS A 127 -10.81 -12.83 0.08
CA HIS A 127 -11.98 -13.71 0.07
C HIS A 127 -13.29 -12.92 -0.09
N ASP A 128 -13.42 -11.81 0.64
CA ASP A 128 -14.50 -10.85 0.50
C ASP A 128 -13.99 -9.53 -0.10
N PRO A 129 -14.21 -9.27 -1.41
CA PRO A 129 -13.80 -8.02 -2.04
C PRO A 129 -14.40 -6.76 -1.39
N LEU A 130 -15.57 -6.89 -0.73
CA LEU A 130 -16.18 -5.78 0.00
C LEU A 130 -15.35 -5.36 1.21
N GLY A 131 -14.47 -6.22 1.71
CA GLY A 131 -13.54 -5.90 2.80
C GLY A 131 -12.65 -4.72 2.44
N LEU A 132 -12.15 -4.65 1.20
CA LEU A 132 -11.37 -3.51 0.71
C LEU A 132 -12.18 -2.21 0.79
N TRP A 133 -13.39 -2.22 0.24
CA TRP A 133 -14.24 -1.02 0.20
C TRP A 133 -14.70 -0.56 1.59
N ARG A 134 -14.90 -1.49 2.52
CA ARG A 134 -15.15 -1.15 3.93
C ARG A 134 -13.94 -0.46 4.56
N ALA A 135 -12.73 -0.95 4.28
CA ALA A 135 -11.50 -0.32 4.76
C ALA A 135 -11.30 1.07 4.16
N VAL A 136 -11.48 1.22 2.84
CA VAL A 136 -11.44 2.53 2.16
C VAL A 136 -12.44 3.50 2.81
N ARG A 137 -13.70 3.11 2.92
CA ARG A 137 -14.75 3.93 3.52
C ARG A 137 -14.46 4.34 4.97
N SER A 138 -13.84 3.44 5.74
CA SER A 138 -13.47 3.70 7.14
C SER A 138 -12.30 4.66 7.27
N ALA A 139 -11.31 4.58 6.38
CA ALA A 139 -10.07 5.32 6.48
C ALA A 139 -10.02 6.62 5.64
N ALA A 140 -10.85 6.75 4.61
CA ALA A 140 -10.88 7.93 3.75
C ALA A 140 -11.41 9.17 4.48
N ALA A 141 -10.74 10.29 4.34
CA ALA A 141 -11.27 11.60 4.66
C ALA A 141 -12.39 11.98 3.66
N PRO A 142 -13.31 12.89 4.01
CA PRO A 142 -14.25 13.43 3.04
C PRO A 142 -13.50 14.04 1.84
N GLY A 143 -13.84 13.61 0.62
CA GLY A 143 -13.17 14.07 -0.59
C GLY A 143 -11.81 13.43 -0.88
N ALA A 144 -11.43 12.39 -0.13
CA ALA A 144 -10.16 11.68 -0.35
C ALA A 144 -10.05 11.09 -1.76
N ALA A 145 -8.84 11.16 -2.33
CA ALA A 145 -8.50 10.48 -3.56
C ALA A 145 -8.46 8.96 -3.36
N VAL A 146 -8.97 8.19 -4.32
CA VAL A 146 -8.92 6.72 -4.26
C VAL A 146 -8.49 6.18 -5.62
N LEU A 147 -7.45 5.36 -5.63
CA LEU A 147 -6.98 4.63 -6.80
C LEU A 147 -6.81 3.14 -6.45
N VAL A 148 -7.52 2.26 -7.18
CA VAL A 148 -7.49 0.79 -6.99
C VAL A 148 -7.24 0.11 -8.33
#